data_444d28d475554a94de4a5fab2f4d8ce0
#
_entry.id   444d28d475554a94de4a5fab2f4d8ce0
#
_cell.length_a   1.000
_cell.length_b   1.000
_cell.length_c   1.000
_cell.angle_alpha   90.00
_cell.angle_beta   90.00
_cell.angle_gamma   90.00
#
_symmetry.space_group_name_H-M   'P 1'
#
loop_
_entity.id
_entity.type
_entity.pdbx_description
1 polymer ?
#
loop_
_entity_poly.entity_id
_entity_poly.type
_entity_poly.pdbx_seq_one_letter_code
_entity_poly.pdbx_strand_id
1 'polypeptide(L)'
;MTEIEPSTRWTIHGERVIDESRRLRLSIAEVELPDGVRFEQYVLRLPKAAVMVVLDDQHERVLMMWRHRFVIDRWVWELPGGYVDPEEDPAVTATREVEEETGWRPREARPLVSFQPMLGSADAENLLFVSHGAEHTGQRPDINEAQKVEWIALASVPELISRGEIAGAGSLVGLLHVLAFATG
;
A
#
# COMPACT_ATOMS: atom_id res chain seq x y z
N MET A 1 16.06 42.52 8.61
CA MET A 1 14.65 42.11 8.64
C MET A 1 14.53 40.96 7.62
N THR A 2 14.37 39.73 8.10
CA THR A 2 14.09 38.59 7.24
C THR A 2 12.65 38.77 6.75
N GLU A 3 12.48 38.97 5.45
CA GLU A 3 11.15 38.91 4.84
C GLU A 3 10.57 37.50 5.14
N ILE A 4 9.44 37.46 5.86
CA ILE A 4 8.68 36.23 6.05
C ILE A 4 8.02 35.97 4.70
N GLU A 5 8.48 34.91 3.99
CA GLU A 5 7.83 34.51 2.76
C GLU A 5 6.35 34.20 3.03
N PRO A 6 5.44 34.62 2.14
CA PRO A 6 4.01 34.38 2.32
C PRO A 6 3.76 32.87 2.41
N SER A 7 2.96 32.44 3.38
CA SER A 7 2.58 31.04 3.54
C SER A 7 1.80 30.55 2.32
N THR A 8 2.25 29.45 1.72
CA THR A 8 1.52 28.75 0.64
C THR A 8 0.55 27.71 1.17
N ARG A 9 0.29 27.70 2.48
CA ARG A 9 -0.64 26.76 3.11
C ARG A 9 -2.09 27.10 2.75
N TRP A 10 -2.83 26.09 2.30
CA TRP A 10 -4.27 26.18 2.04
C TRP A 10 -5.05 26.21 3.35
N THR A 11 -6.15 26.94 3.36
CA THR A 11 -7.05 27.01 4.50
C THR A 11 -8.25 26.10 4.26
N ILE A 12 -8.58 25.26 5.25
CA ILE A 12 -9.79 24.43 5.23
C ILE A 12 -10.83 25.16 6.08
N HIS A 13 -11.93 25.58 5.47
CA HIS A 13 -13.04 26.29 6.12
C HIS A 13 -14.07 25.34 6.72
N GLY A 14 -14.21 24.16 6.14
CA GLY A 14 -15.14 23.13 6.61
C GLY A 14 -14.96 21.82 5.84
N GLU A 15 -15.49 20.77 6.43
CA GLU A 15 -15.53 19.45 5.81
C GLU A 15 -16.90 18.82 6.08
N ARG A 16 -17.61 18.44 5.04
CA ARG A 16 -18.95 17.84 5.09
C ARG A 16 -18.85 16.39 4.69
N VAL A 17 -19.24 15.47 5.59
CA VAL A 17 -19.27 14.02 5.31
C VAL A 17 -20.38 13.70 4.32
N ILE A 18 -20.06 12.91 3.30
CA ILE A 18 -20.98 12.39 2.30
C ILE A 18 -21.37 10.96 2.65
N ASP A 19 -20.38 10.11 2.93
CA ASP A 19 -20.58 8.72 3.34
C ASP A 19 -19.43 8.25 4.24
N GLU A 20 -19.80 7.59 5.32
CA GLU A 20 -18.88 6.89 6.23
C GLU A 20 -19.47 5.54 6.70
N SER A 21 -20.43 5.02 5.94
CA SER A 21 -21.13 3.78 6.26
C SER A 21 -20.28 2.52 6.02
N ARG A 22 -19.11 2.66 5.43
CA ARG A 22 -18.14 1.61 5.11
C ARG A 22 -16.77 1.95 5.68
N ARG A 23 -15.73 1.18 5.29
CA ARG A 23 -14.35 1.40 5.78
C ARG A 23 -13.77 2.77 5.42
N LEU A 24 -14.15 3.35 4.29
CA LEU A 24 -13.69 4.67 3.89
C LEU A 24 -14.70 5.75 4.33
N ARG A 25 -14.16 6.93 4.62
CA ARG A 25 -14.95 8.14 4.79
C ARG A 25 -14.77 9.02 3.57
N LEU A 26 -15.87 9.29 2.87
CA LEU A 26 -15.95 10.24 1.78
C LEU A 26 -16.51 11.56 2.29
N SER A 27 -15.82 12.64 2.04
CA SER A 27 -16.24 14.00 2.41
C SER A 27 -15.97 15.00 1.30
N ILE A 28 -16.56 16.20 1.44
CA ILE A 28 -16.24 17.38 0.65
C ILE A 28 -15.66 18.41 1.59
N ALA A 29 -14.44 18.87 1.30
CA ALA A 29 -13.77 19.94 2.00
C ALA A 29 -13.90 21.26 1.23
N GLU A 30 -14.28 22.34 1.92
CA GLU A 30 -14.21 23.72 1.40
C GLU A 30 -12.81 24.26 1.67
N VAL A 31 -12.07 24.56 0.62
CA VAL A 31 -10.67 25.00 0.72
C VAL A 31 -10.48 26.37 0.08
N GLU A 32 -9.53 27.12 0.62
CA GLU A 32 -9.10 28.43 0.09
C GLU A 32 -7.59 28.40 -0.17
N LEU A 33 -7.23 28.78 -1.37
CA LEU A 33 -5.84 28.97 -1.79
C LEU A 33 -5.23 30.25 -1.18
N PRO A 34 -3.91 30.39 -1.17
CA PRO A 34 -3.24 31.59 -0.67
C PRO A 34 -3.60 32.90 -1.39
N ASP A 35 -4.09 32.81 -2.61
CA ASP A 35 -4.58 33.95 -3.41
C ASP A 35 -6.06 34.29 -3.17
N GLY A 36 -6.73 33.55 -2.27
CA GLY A 36 -8.14 33.75 -1.91
C GLY A 36 -9.14 32.99 -2.79
N VAL A 37 -8.69 32.21 -3.78
CA VAL A 37 -9.59 31.38 -4.57
C VAL A 37 -10.15 30.24 -3.71
N ARG A 38 -11.47 30.06 -3.74
CA ARG A 38 -12.18 29.01 -2.99
C ARG A 38 -12.81 27.98 -3.93
N PHE A 39 -12.77 26.72 -3.51
CA PHE A 39 -13.41 25.61 -4.20
C PHE A 39 -13.72 24.46 -3.23
N GLU A 40 -14.58 23.55 -3.66
CA GLU A 40 -14.85 22.31 -2.94
C GLU A 40 -14.05 21.15 -3.56
N GLN A 41 -13.49 20.29 -2.70
CA GLN A 41 -12.76 19.09 -3.12
C GLN A 41 -13.26 17.85 -2.40
N TYR A 42 -13.40 16.74 -3.15
CA TYR A 42 -13.61 15.44 -2.54
C TYR A 42 -12.36 14.98 -1.80
N VAL A 43 -12.56 14.50 -0.59
CA VAL A 43 -11.51 13.95 0.27
C VAL A 43 -11.89 12.54 0.68
N LEU A 44 -10.98 11.60 0.49
CA LEU A 44 -11.09 10.21 0.94
C LEU A 44 -10.20 10.02 2.16
N ARG A 45 -10.74 9.42 3.23
CA ARG A 45 -9.95 8.97 4.38
C ARG A 45 -10.14 7.47 4.53
N LEU A 46 -9.02 6.73 4.49
CA LEU A 46 -9.00 5.28 4.63
C LEU A 46 -8.17 4.89 5.85
N PRO A 47 -8.44 3.72 6.43
CA PRO A 47 -7.49 3.13 7.38
C PRO A 47 -6.12 2.98 6.76
N LYS A 48 -5.09 2.99 7.57
CA LYS A 48 -3.74 2.67 7.11
C LYS A 48 -3.72 1.27 6.52
N ALA A 49 -2.87 1.05 5.53
CA ALA A 49 -2.63 -0.28 4.97
C ALA A 49 -1.22 -0.74 5.32
N ALA A 50 -1.07 -2.00 5.68
CA ALA A 50 0.21 -2.65 5.93
C ALA A 50 0.46 -3.69 4.83
N VAL A 51 1.58 -3.57 4.12
CA VAL A 51 1.95 -4.43 2.98
C VAL A 51 3.36 -4.97 3.22
N MET A 52 3.63 -6.20 2.83
CA MET A 52 4.93 -6.81 3.07
C MET A 52 5.60 -7.32 1.79
N VAL A 53 6.87 -6.95 1.61
CA VAL A 53 7.78 -7.60 0.66
C VAL A 53 8.40 -8.80 1.36
N VAL A 54 8.00 -10.01 0.98
CA VAL A 54 8.57 -11.25 1.51
C VAL A 54 9.59 -11.77 0.51
N LEU A 55 10.87 -11.76 0.88
CA LEU A 55 11.96 -12.30 0.09
C LEU A 55 12.27 -13.73 0.51
N ASP A 56 12.73 -14.57 -0.42
CA ASP A 56 13.24 -15.88 -0.08
C ASP A 56 14.60 -15.81 0.65
N ASP A 57 15.12 -16.94 1.11
CA ASP A 57 16.38 -17.00 1.87
C ASP A 57 17.61 -16.55 1.07
N GLN A 58 17.55 -16.60 -0.25
CA GLN A 58 18.59 -16.16 -1.17
C GLN A 58 18.42 -14.69 -1.58
N HIS A 59 17.29 -14.06 -1.22
CA HIS A 59 16.90 -12.73 -1.67
C HIS A 59 16.81 -12.59 -3.19
N GLU A 60 16.52 -13.68 -3.89
CA GLU A 60 16.39 -13.74 -5.34
C GLU A 60 14.94 -13.70 -5.82
N ARG A 61 13.99 -14.04 -4.94
CA ARG A 61 12.57 -14.12 -5.27
C ARG A 61 11.73 -13.39 -4.23
N VAL A 62 10.58 -12.92 -4.67
CA VAL A 62 9.56 -12.28 -3.85
C VAL A 62 8.25 -13.06 -3.94
N LEU A 63 7.58 -13.22 -2.80
CA LEU A 63 6.27 -13.84 -2.71
C LEU A 63 5.21 -12.88 -3.20
N MET A 64 4.43 -13.28 -4.21
CA MET A 64 3.39 -12.44 -4.80
C MET A 64 2.11 -13.24 -5.07
N MET A 65 1.02 -12.52 -5.17
CA MET A 65 -0.32 -13.03 -5.44
C MET A 65 -0.82 -12.56 -6.79
N TRP A 66 -1.38 -13.47 -7.58
CA TRP A 66 -2.10 -13.14 -8.82
C TRP A 66 -3.59 -13.05 -8.52
N ARG A 67 -4.16 -11.85 -8.60
CA ARG A 67 -5.57 -11.62 -8.26
C ARG A 67 -6.27 -10.69 -9.23
N HIS A 68 -7.59 -10.86 -9.34
CA HIS A 68 -8.43 -9.98 -10.13
C HIS A 68 -8.89 -8.78 -9.30
N ARG A 69 -8.62 -7.58 -9.78
CA ARG A 69 -9.12 -6.34 -9.20
C ARG A 69 -10.29 -5.81 -10.00
N PHE A 70 -11.49 -6.09 -9.54
CA PHE A 70 -12.75 -5.77 -10.24
C PHE A 70 -12.88 -4.26 -10.54
N VAL A 71 -12.32 -3.38 -9.70
CA VAL A 71 -12.40 -1.90 -9.89
C VAL A 71 -11.77 -1.46 -11.20
N ILE A 72 -10.70 -2.15 -11.63
CA ILE A 72 -9.98 -1.85 -12.87
C ILE A 72 -10.17 -2.95 -13.93
N ASP A 73 -10.94 -3.99 -13.59
CA ASP A 73 -11.21 -5.18 -14.43
C ASP A 73 -9.93 -5.81 -14.99
N ARG A 74 -8.94 -6.03 -14.10
CA ARG A 74 -7.63 -6.56 -14.50
C ARG A 74 -7.09 -7.58 -13.51
N TRP A 75 -6.36 -8.55 -14.04
CA TRP A 75 -5.50 -9.44 -13.30
C TRP A 75 -4.14 -8.78 -13.08
N VAL A 76 -3.64 -8.80 -11.85
CA VAL A 76 -2.39 -8.16 -11.47
C VAL A 76 -1.65 -8.99 -10.42
N TRP A 77 -0.33 -8.84 -10.41
CA TRP A 77 0.52 -9.32 -9.33
C TRP A 77 0.56 -8.28 -8.21
N GLU A 78 0.34 -8.73 -6.98
CA GLU A 78 0.38 -7.88 -5.80
C GLU A 78 1.20 -8.50 -4.68
N LEU A 79 1.79 -7.64 -3.87
CA LEU A 79 2.32 -8.03 -2.56
C LEU A 79 1.17 -8.28 -1.59
N PRO A 80 1.31 -9.23 -0.65
CA PRO A 80 0.31 -9.46 0.39
C PRO A 80 0.22 -8.26 1.34
N GLY A 81 -1.00 -8.00 1.82
CA GLY A 81 -1.27 -6.93 2.77
C GLY A 81 -2.71 -6.48 2.81
N GLY A 82 -3.07 -5.81 3.91
CA GLY A 82 -4.44 -5.37 4.18
C GLY A 82 -4.51 -4.11 5.02
N TYR A 83 -5.73 -3.74 5.38
CA TYR A 83 -5.96 -2.60 6.27
C TYR A 83 -5.61 -2.94 7.71
N VAL A 84 -4.96 -1.97 8.36
CA VAL A 84 -4.64 -2.04 9.78
C VAL A 84 -5.92 -1.85 10.59
N ASP A 85 -6.26 -2.82 11.42
CA ASP A 85 -7.40 -2.70 12.32
C ASP A 85 -7.11 -1.67 13.44
N PRO A 86 -8.16 -1.03 14.01
CA PRO A 86 -7.99 -0.11 15.12
C PRO A 86 -7.17 -0.73 16.25
N GLU A 87 -6.13 -0.04 16.71
CA GLU A 87 -5.23 -0.45 17.79
C GLU A 87 -4.32 -1.67 17.49
N GLU A 88 -4.36 -2.25 16.27
CA GLU A 88 -3.40 -3.26 15.85
C GLU A 88 -2.06 -2.61 15.45
N ASP A 89 -0.96 -3.26 15.81
CA ASP A 89 0.36 -2.85 15.30
C ASP A 89 0.46 -3.17 13.80
N PRO A 90 0.86 -2.22 12.94
CA PRO A 90 0.95 -2.46 11.51
C PRO A 90 1.88 -3.61 11.10
N ALA A 91 2.93 -3.91 11.88
CA ALA A 91 3.81 -5.05 11.62
C ALA A 91 3.11 -6.38 11.90
N VAL A 92 2.22 -6.40 12.91
CA VAL A 92 1.36 -7.56 13.21
C VAL A 92 0.35 -7.76 12.09
N THR A 93 -0.33 -6.68 11.65
CA THR A 93 -1.22 -6.72 10.49
C THR A 93 -0.50 -7.29 9.28
N ALA A 94 0.66 -6.74 8.89
CA ALA A 94 1.42 -7.19 7.72
C ALA A 94 1.77 -8.69 7.81
N THR A 95 2.16 -9.18 9.00
CA THR A 95 2.48 -10.60 9.22
C THR A 95 1.25 -11.49 9.07
N ARG A 96 0.14 -11.10 9.68
CA ARG A 96 -1.14 -11.82 9.63
C ARG A 96 -1.66 -11.92 8.20
N GLU A 97 -1.69 -10.81 7.46
CA GLU A 97 -2.15 -10.77 6.07
C GLU A 97 -1.31 -11.66 5.15
N VAL A 98 0.03 -11.66 5.31
CA VAL A 98 0.89 -12.60 4.56
C VAL A 98 0.46 -14.04 4.81
N GLU A 99 0.26 -14.42 6.07
CA GLU A 99 -0.11 -15.79 6.41
C GLU A 99 -1.50 -16.16 5.89
N GLU A 100 -2.50 -15.30 6.07
CA GLU A 100 -3.88 -15.52 5.64
C GLU A 100 -4.02 -15.58 4.11
N GLU A 101 -3.40 -14.62 3.40
CA GLU A 101 -3.51 -14.49 1.95
C GLU A 101 -2.63 -15.49 1.18
N THR A 102 -1.50 -15.94 1.75
CA THR A 102 -0.52 -16.73 1.01
C THR A 102 -0.26 -18.13 1.56
N GLY A 103 -0.59 -18.38 2.83
CA GLY A 103 -0.21 -19.60 3.54
C GLY A 103 1.26 -19.64 3.96
N TRP A 104 1.99 -18.53 3.86
CA TRP A 104 3.37 -18.40 4.29
C TRP A 104 3.47 -17.48 5.49
N ARG A 105 4.23 -17.87 6.51
CA ARG A 105 4.53 -17.06 7.69
C ARG A 105 5.89 -16.41 7.51
N PRO A 106 5.97 -15.06 7.43
CA PRO A 106 7.24 -14.35 7.37
C PRO A 106 7.99 -14.50 8.70
N ARG A 107 9.33 -14.53 8.66
CA ARG A 107 10.15 -14.67 9.87
C ARG A 107 10.22 -13.41 10.70
N GLU A 108 10.08 -12.27 10.05
CA GLU A 108 10.17 -10.95 10.66
C GLU A 108 9.30 -9.95 9.90
N ALA A 109 9.07 -8.78 10.50
CA ALA A 109 8.44 -7.65 9.84
C ALA A 109 9.28 -6.40 10.14
N ARG A 110 10.27 -6.10 9.30
CA ARG A 110 11.07 -4.88 9.42
C ARG A 110 10.44 -3.76 8.63
N PRO A 111 10.29 -2.55 9.22
CA PRO A 111 9.80 -1.40 8.48
C PRO A 111 10.70 -1.11 7.26
N LEU A 112 10.08 -0.85 6.11
CA LEU A 112 10.76 -0.55 4.86
C LEU A 112 10.61 0.93 4.50
N VAL A 113 9.38 1.37 4.24
CA VAL A 113 9.04 2.75 3.88
C VAL A 113 7.55 2.98 4.13
N SER A 114 7.15 4.23 4.40
CA SER A 114 5.75 4.65 4.37
C SER A 114 5.53 5.68 3.27
N PHE A 115 4.32 5.71 2.71
CA PHE A 115 3.97 6.66 1.66
C PHE A 115 2.46 6.88 1.57
N GLN A 116 2.08 7.97 0.89
CA GLN A 116 0.69 8.30 0.57
C GLN A 116 0.46 8.09 -0.93
N PRO A 117 -0.44 7.19 -1.35
CA PRO A 117 -0.64 6.89 -2.77
C PRO A 117 -1.33 8.01 -3.55
N MET A 118 -2.10 8.88 -2.88
CA MET A 118 -2.95 9.88 -3.53
C MET A 118 -2.96 11.20 -2.75
N LEU A 119 -1.81 11.84 -2.57
CA LEU A 119 -1.62 13.07 -1.76
C LEU A 119 -2.62 14.20 -2.02
N GLY A 120 -3.13 14.31 -3.24
CA GLY A 120 -4.04 15.40 -3.62
C GLY A 120 -5.51 15.16 -3.25
N SER A 121 -5.91 13.93 -2.87
CA SER A 121 -7.33 13.59 -2.71
C SER A 121 -7.63 12.57 -1.62
N ALA A 122 -6.62 11.87 -1.12
CA ALA A 122 -6.81 10.84 -0.11
C ALA A 122 -5.77 10.92 1.00
N ASP A 123 -6.23 10.68 2.22
CA ASP A 123 -5.41 10.31 3.35
C ASP A 123 -5.53 8.78 3.51
N ALA A 124 -4.52 8.07 3.05
CA ALA A 124 -4.52 6.61 2.87
C ALA A 124 -3.09 6.06 3.07
N GLU A 125 -2.50 6.32 4.23
CA GLU A 125 -1.10 5.93 4.50
C GLU A 125 -0.87 4.44 4.30
N ASN A 126 0.14 4.10 3.49
CA ASN A 126 0.62 2.75 3.31
C ASN A 126 1.95 2.57 4.04
N LEU A 127 2.03 1.55 4.88
CA LEU A 127 3.19 1.17 5.66
C LEU A 127 3.76 -0.12 5.07
N LEU A 128 4.96 -0.06 4.51
CA LEU A 128 5.59 -1.21 3.90
C LEU A 128 6.61 -1.83 4.84
N PHE A 129 6.61 -3.14 4.86
CA PHE A 129 7.53 -3.97 5.62
C PHE A 129 8.30 -4.90 4.69
N VAL A 130 9.42 -5.44 5.17
CA VAL A 130 10.19 -6.48 4.50
C VAL A 130 10.47 -7.62 5.46
N SER A 131 10.38 -8.85 4.94
CA SER A 131 10.83 -10.07 5.60
C SER A 131 11.86 -10.79 4.75
N HIS A 132 12.90 -11.30 5.39
CA HIS A 132 13.88 -12.18 4.75
C HIS A 132 13.62 -13.62 5.19
N GLY A 133 13.03 -14.39 4.28
CA GLY A 133 12.56 -15.74 4.52
C GLY A 133 11.14 -15.81 5.08
N ALA A 134 10.48 -16.90 4.73
CA ALA A 134 9.19 -17.29 5.27
C ALA A 134 9.09 -18.82 5.32
N GLU A 135 8.18 -19.32 6.15
CA GLU A 135 7.91 -20.75 6.32
C GLU A 135 6.48 -21.06 5.88
N HIS A 136 6.31 -22.09 5.05
CA HIS A 136 4.98 -22.51 4.63
C HIS A 136 4.24 -23.15 5.80
N THR A 137 3.06 -22.63 6.13
CA THR A 137 2.29 -23.07 7.31
C THR A 137 1.52 -24.38 7.09
N GLY A 138 1.45 -24.86 5.85
CA GLY A 138 0.59 -25.96 5.44
C GLY A 138 -0.86 -25.56 5.16
N GLN A 139 -1.22 -24.32 5.42
CA GLN A 139 -2.54 -23.78 5.11
C GLN A 139 -2.63 -23.42 3.61
N ARG A 140 -3.82 -23.57 3.05
CA ARG A 140 -4.08 -23.08 1.69
C ARG A 140 -4.57 -21.64 1.77
N PRO A 141 -4.11 -20.77 0.86
CA PRO A 141 -4.66 -19.42 0.73
C PRO A 141 -6.18 -19.48 0.51
N ASP A 142 -6.89 -18.45 0.96
CA ASP A 142 -8.31 -18.31 0.62
C ASP A 142 -8.44 -18.09 -0.89
N ILE A 143 -9.28 -18.90 -1.54
CA ILE A 143 -9.55 -18.82 -2.98
C ILE A 143 -10.13 -17.44 -3.38
N ASN A 144 -10.75 -16.72 -2.45
CA ASN A 144 -11.30 -15.40 -2.68
C ASN A 144 -10.22 -14.31 -2.69
N GLU A 145 -9.04 -14.61 -2.14
CA GLU A 145 -7.94 -13.63 -2.04
C GLU A 145 -7.01 -13.66 -3.25
N ALA A 146 -6.65 -14.87 -3.73
CA ALA A 146 -5.75 -15.00 -4.87
C ALA A 146 -6.06 -16.23 -5.71
N GLN A 147 -5.96 -16.10 -7.04
CA GLN A 147 -6.02 -17.26 -7.94
C GLN A 147 -4.79 -18.16 -7.78
N LYS A 148 -3.63 -17.54 -7.53
CA LYS A 148 -2.37 -18.24 -7.27
C LYS A 148 -1.41 -17.38 -6.45
N VAL A 149 -0.53 -18.05 -5.73
CA VAL A 149 0.57 -17.48 -4.96
C VAL A 149 1.87 -18.06 -5.49
N GLU A 150 2.82 -17.23 -5.85
CA GLU A 150 4.09 -17.66 -6.46
C GLU A 150 5.28 -16.87 -5.94
N TRP A 151 6.44 -17.52 -5.91
CA TRP A 151 7.74 -16.91 -5.72
C TRP A 151 8.27 -16.40 -7.06
N ILE A 152 8.16 -15.11 -7.30
CA ILE A 152 8.57 -14.43 -8.52
C ILE A 152 10.04 -14.01 -8.43
N ALA A 153 10.84 -14.31 -9.45
CA ALA A 153 12.23 -13.84 -9.49
C ALA A 153 12.28 -12.31 -9.49
N LEU A 154 13.07 -11.69 -8.60
CA LEU A 154 13.24 -10.24 -8.53
C LEU A 154 13.74 -9.66 -9.87
N ALA A 155 14.58 -10.41 -10.58
CA ALA A 155 15.07 -10.01 -11.90
C ALA A 155 13.97 -9.85 -12.96
N SER A 156 12.79 -10.49 -12.80
CA SER A 156 11.66 -10.36 -13.74
C SER A 156 10.70 -9.21 -13.38
N VAL A 157 10.80 -8.65 -12.17
CA VAL A 157 9.92 -7.59 -11.70
C VAL A 157 9.88 -6.36 -12.63
N PRO A 158 11.03 -5.83 -13.15
CA PRO A 158 10.99 -4.69 -14.05
C PRO A 158 10.18 -4.96 -15.33
N GLU A 159 10.24 -6.18 -15.88
CA GLU A 159 9.46 -6.55 -17.06
C GLU A 159 7.96 -6.64 -16.72
N LEU A 160 7.59 -7.25 -15.59
CA LEU A 160 6.19 -7.32 -15.13
C LEU A 160 5.59 -5.93 -14.91
N ILE A 161 6.38 -4.98 -14.36
CA ILE A 161 5.98 -3.57 -14.23
C ILE A 161 5.75 -2.96 -15.62
N SER A 162 6.69 -3.15 -16.55
CA SER A 162 6.60 -2.59 -17.91
C SER A 162 5.39 -3.10 -18.68
N ARG A 163 4.97 -4.35 -18.44
CA ARG A 163 3.77 -4.95 -19.03
C ARG A 163 2.48 -4.54 -18.29
N GLY A 164 2.60 -3.81 -17.19
CA GLY A 164 1.48 -3.39 -16.34
C GLY A 164 0.85 -4.54 -15.55
N GLU A 165 1.54 -5.65 -15.39
CA GLU A 165 1.08 -6.78 -14.58
C GLU A 165 1.31 -6.53 -13.07
N ILE A 166 2.20 -5.60 -12.72
CA ILE A 166 2.33 -5.02 -11.39
C ILE A 166 1.91 -3.57 -11.50
N ALA A 167 0.75 -3.20 -10.96
CA ALA A 167 0.14 -1.88 -11.14
C ALA A 167 -0.24 -1.18 -9.84
N GLY A 168 -0.37 -1.91 -8.73
CA GLY A 168 -0.73 -1.36 -7.42
C GLY A 168 0.39 -0.55 -6.79
N ALA A 169 0.07 0.63 -6.24
CA ALA A 169 1.06 1.54 -5.66
C ALA A 169 1.92 0.88 -4.57
N GLY A 170 1.31 0.12 -3.64
CA GLY A 170 2.03 -0.60 -2.58
C GLY A 170 3.06 -1.57 -3.15
N SER A 171 2.66 -2.37 -4.13
CA SER A 171 3.55 -3.34 -4.79
C SER A 171 4.68 -2.64 -5.56
N LEU A 172 4.36 -1.58 -6.32
CA LEU A 172 5.36 -0.82 -7.05
C LEU A 172 6.40 -0.20 -6.12
N VAL A 173 5.96 0.50 -5.07
CA VAL A 173 6.87 1.17 -4.13
C VAL A 173 7.73 0.15 -3.39
N GLY A 174 7.16 -0.93 -2.87
CA GLY A 174 7.89 -1.95 -2.14
C GLY A 174 8.94 -2.66 -2.99
N LEU A 175 8.56 -3.09 -4.19
CA LEU A 175 9.46 -3.80 -5.10
C LEU A 175 10.57 -2.90 -5.64
N LEU A 176 10.25 -1.67 -6.06
CA LEU A 176 11.24 -0.71 -6.53
C LEU A 176 12.21 -0.30 -5.41
N HIS A 177 11.71 -0.16 -4.16
CA HIS A 177 12.58 0.10 -3.01
C HIS A 177 13.59 -1.03 -2.80
N VAL A 178 13.13 -2.29 -2.79
CA VAL A 178 14.02 -3.44 -2.63
C VAL A 178 15.03 -3.51 -3.78
N LEU A 179 14.59 -3.36 -5.03
CA LEU A 179 15.48 -3.38 -6.20
C LEU A 179 16.52 -2.26 -6.18
N ALA A 180 16.17 -1.08 -5.66
CA ALA A 180 17.08 0.07 -5.62
C ALA A 180 18.08 0.04 -4.47
N PHE A 181 17.69 -0.52 -3.31
CA PHE A 181 18.48 -0.41 -2.06
C PHE A 181 18.96 -1.75 -1.50
N ALA A 182 18.54 -2.91 -2.07
CA ALA A 182 19.01 -4.22 -1.63
C ALA A 182 20.42 -4.60 -2.17
N THR A 183 21.11 -3.70 -2.86
CA THR A 183 22.47 -3.89 -3.39
C THR A 183 23.55 -3.40 -2.44
N GLY A 184 23.32 -3.52 -1.12
CA GLY A 184 24.30 -3.20 -0.07
C GLY A 184 24.60 -4.38 0.83
#